data_de9ef123169b003d8ec747c9592d15ed
#
_entry.id   de9ef123169b003d8ec747c9592d15ed
#
_cell.length_a   1.000
_cell.length_b   1.000
_cell.length_c   1.000
_cell.angle_alpha   90.00
_cell.angle_beta   90.00
_cell.angle_gamma   90.00
#
_symmetry.space_group_name_H-M   'P 1'
#
loop_
_entity.id
_entity.type
_entity.pdbx_description
1 polymer ?
#
loop_
_entity_poly.entity_id
_entity_poly.type
_entity_poly.pdbx_seq_one_letter_code
_entity_poly.pdbx_strand_id
1 'polypeptide(L)'
;MTKYFFEKATILIVDDNQNNLKVLCDAIADSGWEILVALDGESAVEQAVYAQPNLILLDVMMSGIDGFETCEKLKSNSETREIPIIFMTALSDTIDKVKGLSIGGVDYVTKPFHTEEVLARINVHLKLYSLTKQLEEQKIELEQHVAERTKELTQALKDLKQSQLQLVQSEKMSTLGQLVASVAHEINNPVGFITGNLSHLTEYTSKLINHLQMYRKFYTEPHEEIDQNAQKIYLDDLMRETPEIISSMEVGIDRIFNISTSLKNFSRSDTSSKIEFDIHEGINSTLMILKHRLKANKKHSPIEIIKKYGNLPLVSCYPGQINQVFMNIIANAIDALEDVETNQKKHHNLNITISTTVERDRNCVKILIQDNGLGMDAETKEKIFEQFFTTKLVGKGTGLGLSISRHIVEEKHQGKIYCISSLGEGTKFVVEIPINTL
;
A
#
# COMPACT_ATOMS: atom_id res chain seq x y z
N MET A 1 7.33 15.51 64.88
CA MET A 1 6.25 14.64 64.35
C MET A 1 6.78 14.04 63.05
N THR A 2 7.29 12.83 63.06
CA THR A 2 7.70 12.09 61.89
C THR A 2 6.46 11.63 61.14
N LYS A 3 6.18 12.23 60.01
CA LYS A 3 5.00 11.88 59.16
C LYS A 3 5.33 10.51 58.54
N TYR A 4 4.62 9.46 58.92
CA TYR A 4 4.72 8.14 58.32
C TYR A 4 4.22 8.24 56.85
N PHE A 5 4.96 7.66 55.93
CA PHE A 5 4.72 7.83 54.46
C PHE A 5 3.54 6.99 53.96
N PHE A 6 3.05 6.03 54.78
CA PHE A 6 1.90 5.16 54.51
C PHE A 6 0.88 5.24 55.60
N GLU A 7 -0.31 5.73 55.33
CA GLU A 7 -1.42 5.77 56.27
C GLU A 7 -2.13 4.41 56.47
N LYS A 8 -1.85 3.40 55.62
CA LYS A 8 -2.45 2.05 55.65
C LYS A 8 -1.47 1.01 55.09
N ALA A 9 -0.46 0.61 55.80
CA ALA A 9 0.37 -0.55 55.49
C ALA A 9 0.02 -1.71 56.40
N THR A 10 0.05 -2.94 55.91
CA THR A 10 -0.10 -4.16 56.72
C THR A 10 1.27 -4.74 56.96
N ILE A 11 1.63 -4.90 58.24
CA ILE A 11 2.94 -5.45 58.66
C ILE A 11 2.68 -6.75 59.40
N LEU A 12 3.34 -7.83 58.96
CA LEU A 12 3.35 -9.11 59.67
C LEU A 12 4.57 -9.18 60.58
N ILE A 13 4.34 -9.40 61.89
CA ILE A 13 5.38 -9.58 62.92
C ILE A 13 5.39 -11.04 63.34
N VAL A 14 6.56 -11.69 63.22
CA VAL A 14 6.73 -13.11 63.52
C VAL A 14 7.77 -13.27 64.60
N ASP A 15 7.37 -13.74 65.78
CA ASP A 15 8.24 -14.03 66.93
C ASP A 15 7.50 -15.03 67.85
N ASP A 16 8.17 -16.10 68.32
CA ASP A 16 7.55 -17.09 69.21
C ASP A 16 7.39 -16.57 70.66
N ASN A 17 8.05 -15.47 71.01
CA ASN A 17 7.97 -14.84 72.31
C ASN A 17 6.92 -13.72 72.34
N GLN A 18 5.81 -13.96 73.05
CA GLN A 18 4.70 -13.00 73.20
C GLN A 18 5.17 -11.64 73.75
N ASN A 19 6.21 -11.58 74.61
CA ASN A 19 6.71 -10.31 75.14
C ASN A 19 7.35 -9.47 74.03
N ASN A 20 8.10 -10.11 73.13
CA ASN A 20 8.71 -9.41 71.97
C ASN A 20 7.61 -8.85 71.07
N LEU A 21 6.60 -9.66 70.77
CA LEU A 21 5.47 -9.22 69.97
C LEU A 21 4.74 -8.02 70.57
N LYS A 22 4.51 -8.08 71.88
CA LYS A 22 3.85 -6.94 72.59
C LYS A 22 4.70 -5.67 72.50
N VAL A 23 6.00 -5.73 72.73
CA VAL A 23 6.92 -4.58 72.65
C VAL A 23 6.90 -3.99 71.20
N LEU A 24 6.94 -4.83 70.19
CA LEU A 24 6.91 -4.38 68.81
C LEU A 24 5.54 -3.81 68.41
N CYS A 25 4.44 -4.47 68.78
CA CYS A 25 3.11 -3.94 68.58
C CYS A 25 2.91 -2.57 69.27
N ASP A 26 3.33 -2.42 70.47
CA ASP A 26 3.27 -1.14 71.20
C ASP A 26 4.16 -0.07 70.51
N ALA A 27 5.36 -0.45 70.05
CA ALA A 27 6.26 0.44 69.34
C ALA A 27 5.70 0.94 68.00
N ILE A 28 4.84 0.16 67.34
CA ILE A 28 4.27 0.45 66.02
C ILE A 28 2.84 0.99 66.11
N ALA A 29 2.18 0.86 67.26
CA ALA A 29 0.77 1.19 67.43
C ALA A 29 0.37 2.61 66.95
N ASP A 30 1.24 3.59 67.16
CA ASP A 30 0.99 5.00 66.77
C ASP A 30 1.27 5.30 65.31
N SER A 31 1.72 4.30 64.50
CA SER A 31 2.08 4.50 63.11
C SER A 31 0.89 4.53 62.15
N GLY A 32 -0.30 4.04 62.59
CA GLY A 32 -1.49 3.88 61.77
C GLY A 32 -1.44 2.63 60.85
N TRP A 33 -0.44 1.75 61.00
CA TRP A 33 -0.30 0.52 60.23
C TRP A 33 -1.17 -0.59 60.84
N GLU A 34 -1.69 -1.48 59.97
CA GLU A 34 -2.34 -2.71 60.38
C GLU A 34 -1.28 -3.75 60.79
N ILE A 35 -1.40 -4.35 61.97
CA ILE A 35 -0.44 -5.31 62.47
C ILE A 35 -1.05 -6.70 62.51
N LEU A 36 -0.40 -7.63 61.78
CA LEU A 36 -0.64 -9.07 61.87
C LEU A 36 0.43 -9.72 62.67
N VAL A 37 0.10 -10.77 63.40
CA VAL A 37 1.04 -11.46 64.31
C VAL A 37 1.00 -12.95 64.05
N ALA A 38 2.20 -13.57 63.91
CA ALA A 38 2.36 -15.02 63.88
C ALA A 38 3.33 -15.48 64.96
N LEU A 39 3.04 -16.65 65.55
CA LEU A 39 3.85 -17.21 66.64
C LEU A 39 4.89 -18.25 66.21
N ASP A 40 4.84 -18.63 64.93
CA ASP A 40 5.77 -19.62 64.31
C ASP A 40 5.88 -19.38 62.86
N GLY A 41 6.85 -20.03 62.18
CA GLY A 41 7.12 -19.80 60.78
C GLY A 41 6.10 -20.41 59.84
N GLU A 42 5.42 -21.51 60.19
CA GLU A 42 4.38 -22.11 59.35
C GLU A 42 3.18 -21.15 59.27
N SER A 43 2.69 -20.65 60.42
CA SER A 43 1.58 -19.68 60.48
C SER A 43 1.94 -18.37 59.78
N ALA A 44 3.23 -17.97 59.83
CA ALA A 44 3.72 -16.78 59.15
C ALA A 44 3.61 -16.92 57.62
N VAL A 45 3.99 -18.09 57.04
CA VAL A 45 3.85 -18.34 55.59
C VAL A 45 2.39 -18.34 55.17
N GLU A 46 1.52 -19.00 55.93
CA GLU A 46 0.07 -19.03 55.62
C GLU A 46 -0.56 -17.61 55.66
N GLN A 47 -0.22 -16.84 56.71
CA GLN A 47 -0.74 -15.47 56.84
C GLN A 47 -0.18 -14.55 55.75
N ALA A 48 1.11 -14.71 55.36
CA ALA A 48 1.72 -13.91 54.31
C ALA A 48 1.04 -14.16 52.93
N VAL A 49 0.68 -15.41 52.63
CA VAL A 49 -0.06 -15.74 51.40
C VAL A 49 -1.46 -15.17 51.42
N TYR A 50 -2.16 -15.29 52.57
CA TYR A 50 -3.54 -14.84 52.69
C TYR A 50 -3.67 -13.33 52.72
N ALA A 51 -2.90 -12.67 53.57
CA ALA A 51 -3.04 -11.24 53.87
C ALA A 51 -2.17 -10.34 52.99
N GLN A 52 -1.17 -10.89 52.27
CA GLN A 52 -0.25 -10.13 51.40
C GLN A 52 0.32 -8.89 52.13
N PRO A 53 1.02 -9.02 53.29
CA PRO A 53 1.51 -7.89 54.02
C PRO A 53 2.56 -7.09 53.20
N ASN A 54 2.65 -5.79 53.48
CA ASN A 54 3.59 -4.90 52.79
C ASN A 54 5.02 -5.04 53.28
N LEU A 55 5.20 -5.64 54.49
CA LEU A 55 6.51 -5.93 55.09
C LEU A 55 6.34 -7.00 56.17
N ILE A 56 7.38 -7.83 56.33
CA ILE A 56 7.48 -8.86 57.36
C ILE A 56 8.65 -8.54 58.30
N LEU A 57 8.41 -8.47 59.60
CA LEU A 57 9.42 -8.54 60.65
C LEU A 57 9.53 -9.99 61.11
N LEU A 58 10.67 -10.62 60.97
CA LEU A 58 10.85 -12.06 61.20
C LEU A 58 11.94 -12.35 62.19
N ASP A 59 11.62 -12.95 63.30
CA ASP A 59 12.63 -13.42 64.24
C ASP A 59 13.45 -14.56 63.63
N VAL A 60 14.79 -14.52 63.86
CA VAL A 60 15.70 -15.56 63.42
C VAL A 60 15.55 -16.84 64.24
N MET A 61 15.39 -16.69 65.58
CA MET A 61 15.38 -17.80 66.55
C MET A 61 13.97 -18.12 66.99
N MET A 62 13.34 -19.07 66.38
CA MET A 62 11.98 -19.52 66.68
C MET A 62 11.94 -21.05 66.85
N SER A 63 10.96 -21.52 67.63
CA SER A 63 10.63 -22.93 67.73
C SER A 63 9.96 -23.48 66.44
N GLY A 64 10.28 -24.70 66.06
CA GLY A 64 9.81 -25.28 64.78
C GLY A 64 10.72 -24.94 63.60
N ILE A 65 10.20 -24.36 62.53
CA ILE A 65 11.04 -23.81 61.45
C ILE A 65 11.60 -22.46 61.88
N ASP A 66 12.92 -22.27 61.71
CA ASP A 66 13.58 -21.02 62.04
C ASP A 66 13.25 -19.87 61.07
N GLY A 67 13.69 -18.65 61.41
CA GLY A 67 13.44 -17.49 60.55
C GLY A 67 14.09 -17.57 59.20
N PHE A 68 15.22 -18.27 59.07
CA PHE A 68 15.88 -18.44 57.77
C PHE A 68 15.11 -19.39 56.87
N GLU A 69 14.67 -20.54 57.37
CA GLU A 69 13.83 -21.47 56.61
C GLU A 69 12.48 -20.85 56.25
N THR A 70 11.90 -20.03 57.15
CA THR A 70 10.67 -19.26 56.90
C THR A 70 10.89 -18.27 55.74
N CYS A 71 11.98 -17.54 55.74
CA CYS A 71 12.35 -16.63 54.66
C CYS A 71 12.53 -17.34 53.33
N GLU A 72 13.21 -18.49 53.28
CA GLU A 72 13.40 -19.27 52.05
C GLU A 72 12.07 -19.75 51.49
N LYS A 73 11.12 -20.21 52.35
CA LYS A 73 9.78 -20.58 51.93
C LYS A 73 8.99 -19.40 51.34
N LEU A 74 9.05 -18.24 52.00
CA LEU A 74 8.40 -17.01 51.52
C LEU A 74 9.00 -16.53 50.21
N LYS A 75 10.32 -16.58 50.03
CA LYS A 75 11.01 -16.14 48.80
C LYS A 75 10.89 -17.10 47.63
N SER A 76 10.62 -18.39 47.89
CA SER A 76 10.35 -19.38 46.85
C SER A 76 8.91 -19.37 46.32
N ASN A 77 7.99 -18.75 47.02
CA ASN A 77 6.59 -18.63 46.58
C ASN A 77 6.38 -17.34 45.75
N SER A 78 5.83 -17.49 44.56
CA SER A 78 5.58 -16.38 43.63
C SER A 78 4.73 -15.26 44.21
N GLU A 79 3.83 -15.55 45.14
CA GLU A 79 2.92 -14.57 45.75
C GLU A 79 3.59 -13.75 46.87
N THR A 80 4.61 -14.30 47.56
CA THR A 80 5.21 -13.66 48.72
C THR A 80 6.67 -13.26 48.52
N ARG A 81 7.33 -13.70 47.45
CA ARG A 81 8.77 -13.47 47.22
C ARG A 81 9.16 -12.00 47.17
N GLU A 82 8.27 -11.11 46.71
CA GLU A 82 8.53 -9.67 46.60
C GLU A 82 8.34 -8.92 47.91
N ILE A 83 7.68 -9.52 48.91
CA ILE A 83 7.43 -8.89 50.21
C ILE A 83 8.77 -8.68 50.92
N PRO A 84 9.14 -7.46 51.35
CA PRO A 84 10.37 -7.20 52.10
C PRO A 84 10.35 -7.86 53.47
N ILE A 85 11.42 -8.56 53.82
CA ILE A 85 11.61 -9.26 55.10
C ILE A 85 12.77 -8.61 55.84
N ILE A 86 12.48 -8.07 57.06
CA ILE A 86 13.48 -7.55 57.96
C ILE A 86 13.66 -8.57 59.10
N PHE A 87 14.89 -9.07 59.24
CA PHE A 87 15.18 -10.01 60.30
C PHE A 87 15.36 -9.34 61.66
N MET A 88 14.90 -10.01 62.71
CA MET A 88 15.13 -9.64 64.10
C MET A 88 16.12 -10.58 64.72
N THR A 89 17.28 -10.09 65.18
CA THR A 89 18.43 -10.93 65.60
C THR A 89 19.09 -10.44 66.89
N ALA A 90 19.78 -11.28 67.64
CA ALA A 90 20.55 -10.88 68.81
C ALA A 90 21.83 -10.12 68.39
N LEU A 91 22.35 -9.27 69.26
CA LEU A 91 23.49 -8.33 69.01
C LEU A 91 24.82 -8.95 68.57
N SER A 92 25.01 -10.25 68.73
CA SER A 92 26.40 -10.89 68.71
C SER A 92 26.73 -11.57 67.36
N ASP A 93 25.76 -11.83 66.45
CA ASP A 93 26.02 -12.71 65.31
C ASP A 93 26.11 -11.97 63.98
N THR A 94 27.32 -11.61 63.57
CA THR A 94 27.65 -11.11 62.24
C THR A 94 27.37 -12.15 61.14
N ILE A 95 27.43 -13.44 61.45
CA ILE A 95 27.20 -14.56 60.52
C ILE A 95 25.72 -14.63 60.15
N ASP A 96 24.82 -14.48 61.13
CA ASP A 96 23.35 -14.49 60.87
C ASP A 96 22.90 -13.32 60.04
N LYS A 97 23.50 -12.14 60.18
CA LYS A 97 23.18 -10.95 59.36
C LYS A 97 23.56 -11.17 57.90
N VAL A 98 24.73 -11.72 57.61
CA VAL A 98 25.18 -12.02 56.24
C VAL A 98 24.29 -13.11 55.61
N LYS A 99 23.98 -14.17 56.39
CA LYS A 99 23.10 -15.25 55.95
C LYS A 99 21.70 -14.73 55.63
N GLY A 100 21.09 -13.95 56.51
CA GLY A 100 19.75 -13.40 56.31
C GLY A 100 19.64 -12.57 55.05
N LEU A 101 20.60 -11.70 54.74
CA LEU A 101 20.65 -10.91 53.52
C LEU A 101 20.85 -11.78 52.26
N SER A 102 21.67 -12.84 52.37
CA SER A 102 21.91 -13.72 51.19
C SER A 102 20.75 -14.57 50.77
N ILE A 103 19.79 -14.88 51.67
CA ILE A 103 18.58 -15.66 51.39
C ILE A 103 17.38 -14.78 51.02
N GLY A 104 17.56 -13.45 50.88
CA GLY A 104 16.54 -12.52 50.38
C GLY A 104 15.92 -11.62 51.45
N GLY A 105 16.41 -11.60 52.68
CA GLY A 105 16.09 -10.53 53.61
C GLY A 105 16.63 -9.18 53.15
N VAL A 106 15.90 -8.11 53.40
CA VAL A 106 16.27 -6.76 52.94
C VAL A 106 17.04 -5.96 53.99
N ASP A 107 16.88 -6.31 55.28
CA ASP A 107 17.52 -5.62 56.40
C ASP A 107 17.44 -6.47 57.68
N TYR A 108 18.02 -5.97 58.77
CA TYR A 108 17.92 -6.58 60.09
C TYR A 108 17.77 -5.54 61.20
N VAL A 109 17.14 -5.95 62.32
CA VAL A 109 17.01 -5.18 63.57
C VAL A 109 17.56 -5.99 64.74
N THR A 110 18.32 -5.36 65.61
CA THR A 110 18.96 -6.06 66.74
C THR A 110 18.10 -5.98 67.99
N LYS A 111 18.05 -7.10 68.72
CA LYS A 111 17.43 -7.16 70.09
C LYS A 111 18.44 -6.72 71.14
N PRO A 112 18.10 -5.89 72.16
CA PRO A 112 16.76 -5.35 72.45
C PRO A 112 16.40 -4.24 71.46
N PHE A 113 15.10 -4.14 71.14
CA PHE A 113 14.56 -3.22 70.15
C PHE A 113 14.60 -1.75 70.58
N HIS A 114 15.11 -0.89 69.72
CA HIS A 114 14.97 0.55 69.82
C HIS A 114 13.83 0.99 68.89
N THR A 115 12.71 1.49 69.45
CA THR A 115 11.50 1.85 68.71
C THR A 115 11.77 2.76 67.52
N GLU A 116 12.60 3.78 67.65
CA GLU A 116 12.94 4.70 66.56
C GLU A 116 13.68 4.01 65.42
N GLU A 117 14.57 3.04 65.71
CA GLU A 117 15.27 2.28 64.68
C GLU A 117 14.33 1.36 63.89
N VAL A 118 13.46 0.62 64.61
CA VAL A 118 12.47 -0.26 63.98
C VAL A 118 11.56 0.53 63.03
N LEU A 119 11.02 1.62 63.50
CA LEU A 119 10.14 2.49 62.68
C LEU A 119 10.85 3.09 61.47
N ALA A 120 12.11 3.54 61.66
CA ALA A 120 12.88 4.10 60.56
C ALA A 120 13.14 3.05 59.43
N ARG A 121 13.54 1.81 59.81
CA ARG A 121 13.76 0.73 58.86
C ARG A 121 12.52 0.29 58.15
N ILE A 122 11.42 0.10 58.88
CA ILE A 122 10.11 -0.21 58.28
C ILE A 122 9.72 0.84 57.26
N ASN A 123 9.79 2.12 57.61
CA ASN A 123 9.44 3.22 56.69
C ASN A 123 10.31 3.22 55.42
N VAL A 124 11.59 3.00 55.53
CA VAL A 124 12.48 2.96 54.36
C VAL A 124 12.10 1.82 53.43
N HIS A 125 11.92 0.60 53.96
CA HIS A 125 11.58 -0.56 53.13
C HIS A 125 10.16 -0.53 52.58
N LEU A 126 9.19 -0.03 53.31
CA LEU A 126 7.85 0.21 52.78
C LEU A 126 7.87 1.21 51.62
N LYS A 127 8.65 2.30 51.72
CA LYS A 127 8.79 3.28 50.65
C LYS A 127 9.49 2.70 49.44
N LEU A 128 10.56 1.94 49.63
CA LEU A 128 11.23 1.26 48.51
C LEU A 128 10.30 0.28 47.79
N TYR A 129 9.60 -0.56 48.57
CA TYR A 129 8.63 -1.52 47.99
C TYR A 129 7.55 -0.86 47.16
N SER A 130 6.95 0.22 47.67
CA SER A 130 5.95 0.98 46.97
C SER A 130 6.49 1.65 45.69
N LEU A 131 7.66 2.27 45.74
CA LEU A 131 8.26 2.90 44.56
C LEU A 131 8.63 1.87 43.50
N THR A 132 9.13 0.70 43.89
CA THR A 132 9.45 -0.39 42.96
C THR A 132 8.19 -0.89 42.27
N LYS A 133 7.09 -1.08 43.03
CA LYS A 133 5.80 -1.49 42.49
C LYS A 133 5.22 -0.45 41.51
N GLN A 134 5.24 0.83 41.89
CA GLN A 134 4.79 1.91 41.01
C GLN A 134 5.62 2.00 39.70
N LEU A 135 6.94 1.81 39.81
CA LEU A 135 7.82 1.83 38.64
C LEU A 135 7.48 0.69 37.67
N GLU A 136 7.22 -0.52 38.20
CA GLU A 136 6.86 -1.67 37.37
C GLU A 136 5.50 -1.47 36.66
N GLU A 137 4.51 -0.93 37.39
CA GLU A 137 3.20 -0.58 36.81
C GLU A 137 3.35 0.46 35.70
N GLN A 138 4.11 1.53 35.92
CA GLN A 138 4.37 2.57 34.92
C GLN A 138 5.14 2.03 33.70
N LYS A 139 6.08 1.11 33.91
CA LYS A 139 6.81 0.48 32.84
C LYS A 139 5.89 -0.33 31.93
N ILE A 140 5.02 -1.14 32.50
CA ILE A 140 4.04 -1.94 31.74
C ILE A 140 3.11 -1.02 30.93
N GLU A 141 2.59 0.05 31.55
CA GLU A 141 1.72 1.03 30.86
C GLU A 141 2.46 1.72 29.70
N LEU A 142 3.72 2.12 29.93
CA LEU A 142 4.53 2.77 28.90
C LEU A 142 4.83 1.81 27.73
N GLU A 143 5.18 0.55 28.02
CA GLU A 143 5.41 -0.47 26.98
C GLU A 143 4.17 -0.69 26.10
N GLN A 144 3.00 -0.75 26.72
CA GLN A 144 1.71 -0.83 25.98
C GLN A 144 1.49 0.40 25.10
N HIS A 145 1.69 1.58 25.64
CA HIS A 145 1.51 2.85 24.91
C HIS A 145 2.49 2.98 23.74
N VAL A 146 3.76 2.59 23.93
CA VAL A 146 4.76 2.57 22.87
C VAL A 146 4.37 1.60 21.75
N ALA A 147 3.89 0.40 22.11
CA ALA A 147 3.44 -0.58 21.11
C ALA A 147 2.26 -0.06 20.27
N GLU A 148 1.27 0.56 20.92
CA GLU A 148 0.10 1.16 20.25
C GLU A 148 0.52 2.30 19.31
N ARG A 149 1.30 3.26 19.80
CA ARG A 149 1.80 4.39 19.00
C ARG A 149 2.68 3.96 17.84
N THR A 150 3.49 2.92 18.03
CA THR A 150 4.32 2.38 16.94
C THR A 150 3.44 1.79 15.83
N LYS A 151 2.36 1.10 16.19
CA LYS A 151 1.40 0.56 15.22
C LYS A 151 0.69 1.68 14.45
N GLU A 152 0.18 2.70 15.15
CA GLU A 152 -0.48 3.86 14.53
C GLU A 152 0.46 4.59 13.57
N LEU A 153 1.70 4.87 14.00
CA LEU A 153 2.71 5.57 13.19
C LEU A 153 3.08 4.76 11.94
N THR A 154 3.23 3.45 12.07
CA THR A 154 3.53 2.57 10.93
C THR A 154 2.42 2.60 9.90
N GLN A 155 1.16 2.57 10.34
CA GLN A 155 0.01 2.69 9.44
C GLN A 155 -0.04 4.06 8.76
N ALA A 156 0.11 5.14 9.51
CA ALA A 156 0.11 6.51 8.96
C ALA A 156 1.24 6.74 7.93
N LEU A 157 2.43 6.20 8.19
CA LEU A 157 3.55 6.26 7.21
C LEU A 157 3.24 5.48 5.94
N LYS A 158 2.59 4.33 6.05
CA LYS A 158 2.16 3.54 4.89
C LYS A 158 1.16 4.32 4.04
N ASP A 159 0.16 4.92 4.68
CA ASP A 159 -0.90 5.68 4.01
C ASP A 159 -0.33 6.95 3.34
N LEU A 160 0.57 7.66 4.03
CA LEU A 160 1.24 8.84 3.48
C LEU A 160 2.09 8.50 2.25
N LYS A 161 2.89 7.45 2.33
CA LYS A 161 3.72 6.99 1.19
C LYS A 161 2.87 6.62 -0.01
N GLN A 162 1.74 5.99 0.24
CA GLN A 162 0.76 5.63 -0.77
C GLN A 162 0.17 6.87 -1.46
N SER A 163 -0.30 7.85 -0.68
CA SER A 163 -0.84 9.11 -1.20
C SER A 163 0.21 9.87 -2.02
N GLN A 164 1.45 9.93 -1.54
CA GLN A 164 2.55 10.56 -2.27
C GLN A 164 2.80 9.92 -3.64
N LEU A 165 2.79 8.58 -3.72
CA LEU A 165 2.99 7.88 -5.00
C LEU A 165 1.82 8.11 -5.97
N GLN A 166 0.59 8.16 -5.48
CA GLN A 166 -0.57 8.50 -6.29
C GLN A 166 -0.47 9.92 -6.85
N LEU A 167 -0.07 10.90 -6.01
CA LEU A 167 0.14 12.28 -6.44
C LEU A 167 1.21 12.39 -7.52
N VAL A 168 2.37 11.76 -7.33
CA VAL A 168 3.47 11.76 -8.33
C VAL A 168 3.02 11.14 -9.66
N GLN A 169 2.24 10.06 -9.61
CA GLN A 169 1.72 9.44 -10.84
C GLN A 169 0.67 10.31 -11.53
N SER A 170 -0.21 10.94 -10.78
CA SER A 170 -1.20 11.90 -11.30
C SER A 170 -0.52 13.12 -11.93
N GLU A 171 0.48 13.69 -11.24
CA GLU A 171 1.26 14.83 -11.76
C GLU A 171 1.99 14.49 -13.06
N LYS A 172 2.65 13.32 -13.12
CA LYS A 172 3.30 12.84 -14.36
C LYS A 172 2.30 12.69 -15.49
N MET A 173 1.10 12.20 -15.21
CA MET A 173 0.07 12.01 -16.23
C MET A 173 -0.48 13.36 -16.70
N SER A 174 -0.72 14.29 -15.78
CA SER A 174 -1.18 15.65 -16.10
C SER A 174 -0.12 16.42 -16.93
N THR A 175 1.15 16.38 -16.52
CA THR A 175 2.25 17.00 -17.27
C THR A 175 2.39 16.40 -18.67
N LEU A 176 2.32 15.08 -18.78
CA LEU A 176 2.34 14.38 -20.07
C LEU A 176 1.15 14.82 -20.92
N GLY A 177 -0.03 14.93 -20.32
CA GLY A 177 -1.23 15.41 -20.98
C GLY A 177 -1.05 16.81 -21.56
N GLN A 178 -0.60 17.77 -20.80
CA GLN A 178 -0.40 19.16 -21.24
C GLN A 178 0.64 19.27 -22.36
N LEU A 179 1.78 18.58 -22.23
CA LEU A 179 2.81 18.55 -23.27
C LEU A 179 2.28 17.93 -24.59
N VAL A 180 1.57 16.83 -24.48
CA VAL A 180 0.96 16.15 -25.63
C VAL A 180 -0.08 17.03 -26.33
N ALA A 181 -0.92 17.76 -25.57
CA ALA A 181 -1.89 18.69 -26.16
C ALA A 181 -1.21 19.82 -26.92
N SER A 182 -0.16 20.41 -26.35
CA SER A 182 0.62 21.50 -26.99
C SER A 182 1.29 20.99 -28.28
N VAL A 183 1.98 19.84 -28.21
CA VAL A 183 2.64 19.23 -29.39
C VAL A 183 1.61 18.85 -30.48
N ALA A 184 0.46 18.31 -30.10
CA ALA A 184 -0.60 18.01 -31.05
C ALA A 184 -1.10 19.26 -31.78
N HIS A 185 -1.24 20.38 -31.04
CA HIS A 185 -1.64 21.66 -31.65
C HIS A 185 -0.58 22.17 -32.63
N GLU A 186 0.69 22.10 -32.25
CA GLU A 186 1.81 22.53 -33.10
C GLU A 186 2.00 21.63 -34.35
N ILE A 187 1.68 20.34 -34.26
CA ILE A 187 1.68 19.42 -35.41
C ILE A 187 0.50 19.66 -36.33
N ASN A 188 -0.70 19.89 -35.79
CA ASN A 188 -1.90 20.09 -36.60
C ASN A 188 -1.84 21.34 -37.46
N ASN A 189 -1.14 22.41 -37.05
CA ASN A 189 -0.98 23.62 -37.84
C ASN A 189 -0.27 23.38 -39.18
N PRO A 190 0.98 22.86 -39.26
CA PRO A 190 1.65 22.56 -40.54
C PRO A 190 0.92 21.48 -41.33
N VAL A 191 0.31 20.49 -40.67
CA VAL A 191 -0.49 19.46 -41.35
C VAL A 191 -1.67 20.07 -42.09
N GLY A 192 -2.39 21.02 -41.48
CA GLY A 192 -3.48 21.73 -42.08
C GLY A 192 -3.06 22.49 -43.36
N PHE A 193 -1.90 23.17 -43.32
CA PHE A 193 -1.35 23.87 -44.51
C PHE A 193 -0.97 22.88 -45.62
N ILE A 194 -0.34 21.76 -45.27
CA ILE A 194 0.04 20.77 -46.29
C ILE A 194 -1.20 20.10 -46.91
N THR A 195 -2.23 19.79 -46.13
CA THR A 195 -3.50 19.23 -46.62
C THR A 195 -4.16 20.19 -47.63
N GLY A 196 -4.23 21.48 -47.30
CA GLY A 196 -4.78 22.48 -48.21
C GLY A 196 -4.00 22.59 -49.51
N ASN A 197 -2.67 22.60 -49.43
CA ASN A 197 -1.80 22.66 -50.63
C ASN A 197 -1.89 21.39 -51.49
N LEU A 198 -2.02 20.20 -50.88
CA LEU A 198 -2.20 18.97 -51.62
C LEU A 198 -3.52 18.92 -52.34
N SER A 199 -4.61 19.39 -51.74
CA SER A 199 -5.91 19.47 -52.40
C SER A 199 -5.83 20.32 -53.69
N HIS A 200 -5.17 21.49 -53.61
CA HIS A 200 -4.93 22.31 -54.80
C HIS A 200 -4.04 21.62 -55.83
N LEU A 201 -2.98 20.95 -55.35
CA LEU A 201 -2.08 20.21 -56.26
C LEU A 201 -2.79 19.06 -57.01
N THR A 202 -3.67 18.31 -56.31
CA THR A 202 -4.50 17.28 -56.89
C THR A 202 -5.39 17.86 -57.97
N GLU A 203 -6.04 18.98 -57.71
CA GLU A 203 -6.92 19.67 -58.68
C GLU A 203 -6.13 20.16 -59.91
N TYR A 204 -5.00 20.84 -59.70
CA TYR A 204 -4.18 21.39 -60.80
C TYR A 204 -3.59 20.28 -61.65
N THR A 205 -3.08 19.23 -61.06
CA THR A 205 -2.51 18.09 -61.76
C THR A 205 -3.56 17.39 -62.60
N SER A 206 -4.76 17.16 -62.03
CA SER A 206 -5.88 16.56 -62.76
C SER A 206 -6.29 17.41 -63.98
N LYS A 207 -6.36 18.75 -63.84
CA LYS A 207 -6.66 19.65 -64.96
C LYS A 207 -5.58 19.62 -66.06
N LEU A 208 -4.28 19.59 -65.66
CA LEU A 208 -3.17 19.53 -66.61
C LEU A 208 -3.16 18.19 -67.36
N ILE A 209 -3.33 17.07 -66.69
CA ILE A 209 -3.37 15.73 -67.28
C ILE A 209 -4.54 15.64 -68.23
N ASN A 210 -5.74 16.09 -67.84
CA ASN A 210 -6.90 16.08 -68.70
C ASN A 210 -6.70 16.95 -69.97
N HIS A 211 -6.08 18.12 -69.80
CA HIS A 211 -5.78 18.97 -70.96
C HIS A 211 -4.74 18.29 -71.90
N LEU A 212 -3.71 17.68 -71.38
CA LEU A 212 -2.75 16.92 -72.17
C LEU A 212 -3.41 15.73 -72.88
N GLN A 213 -4.31 15.01 -72.26
CA GLN A 213 -5.11 13.94 -72.88
C GLN A 213 -5.97 14.44 -74.01
N MET A 214 -6.65 15.61 -73.81
CA MET A 214 -7.40 16.25 -74.89
C MET A 214 -6.48 16.68 -76.05
N TYR A 215 -5.36 17.26 -75.76
CA TYR A 215 -4.36 17.64 -76.78
C TYR A 215 -3.94 16.43 -77.63
N ARG A 216 -3.56 15.30 -76.99
CA ARG A 216 -3.21 14.04 -77.63
C ARG A 216 -4.36 13.45 -78.47
N LYS A 217 -5.58 13.62 -78.03
CA LYS A 217 -6.77 13.13 -78.75
C LYS A 217 -7.04 13.90 -80.05
N PHE A 218 -6.82 15.19 -80.07
CA PHE A 218 -7.12 16.04 -81.21
C PHE A 218 -5.87 16.34 -82.11
N TYR A 219 -4.67 16.25 -81.53
CA TYR A 219 -3.41 16.41 -82.28
C TYR A 219 -2.73 15.05 -82.46
N THR A 220 -3.18 14.32 -83.47
CA THR A 220 -2.81 12.93 -83.72
C THR A 220 -1.43 12.74 -84.33
N GLU A 221 -0.88 13.77 -85.00
CA GLU A 221 0.49 13.76 -85.58
C GLU A 221 1.33 14.87 -84.97
N PRO A 222 1.90 14.65 -83.79
CA PRO A 222 2.72 15.64 -83.14
C PRO A 222 4.05 15.87 -83.90
N HIS A 223 4.61 17.07 -83.79
CA HIS A 223 5.91 17.38 -84.32
C HIS A 223 6.94 16.46 -83.64
N GLU A 224 7.94 16.02 -84.43
CA GLU A 224 8.96 15.04 -83.99
C GLU A 224 9.65 15.43 -82.64
N GLU A 225 9.94 16.70 -82.44
CA GLU A 225 10.53 17.22 -81.22
C GLU A 225 9.61 17.05 -79.98
N ILE A 226 8.27 17.15 -80.17
CA ILE A 226 7.30 16.93 -79.08
C ILE A 226 7.28 15.45 -78.73
N ASP A 227 7.30 14.57 -79.68
CA ASP A 227 7.27 13.11 -79.46
C ASP A 227 8.59 12.62 -78.84
N GLN A 228 9.73 13.09 -79.32
CA GLN A 228 11.00 12.83 -78.68
C GLN A 228 11.11 13.32 -77.25
N ASN A 229 10.57 14.51 -76.96
CA ASN A 229 10.54 15.03 -75.61
C ASN A 229 9.60 14.19 -74.73
N ALA A 230 8.41 13.83 -75.18
CA ALA A 230 7.47 12.98 -74.46
C ALA A 230 8.09 11.62 -74.07
N GLN A 231 8.81 10.99 -74.99
CA GLN A 231 9.55 9.76 -74.74
C GLN A 231 10.69 9.96 -73.77
N LYS A 232 11.49 11.03 -73.92
CA LYS A 232 12.63 11.35 -73.05
C LYS A 232 12.21 11.56 -71.60
N ILE A 233 11.06 12.19 -71.35
CA ILE A 233 10.56 12.45 -69.98
C ILE A 233 9.69 11.33 -69.46
N TYR A 234 9.42 10.28 -70.23
CA TYR A 234 8.49 9.21 -69.89
C TYR A 234 7.12 9.76 -69.51
N LEU A 235 6.55 10.59 -70.41
CA LEU A 235 5.36 11.38 -70.11
C LEU A 235 4.16 10.53 -69.69
N ASP A 236 3.96 9.33 -70.20
CA ASP A 236 2.87 8.43 -69.80
C ASP A 236 3.03 7.91 -68.40
N ASP A 237 4.27 7.62 -67.98
CA ASP A 237 4.59 7.22 -66.62
C ASP A 237 4.39 8.40 -65.65
N LEU A 238 4.84 9.60 -66.00
CA LEU A 238 4.60 10.80 -65.18
C LEU A 238 3.11 11.09 -64.98
N MET A 239 2.31 10.97 -66.04
CA MET A 239 0.86 11.18 -65.96
C MET A 239 0.16 10.13 -65.10
N ARG A 240 0.65 8.90 -65.01
CA ARG A 240 0.14 7.83 -64.17
C ARG A 240 0.61 7.97 -62.73
N GLU A 241 1.92 8.19 -62.57
CA GLU A 241 2.55 8.14 -61.22
C GLU A 241 2.27 9.40 -60.37
N THR A 242 2.14 10.60 -60.98
CA THR A 242 1.92 11.84 -60.27
C THR A 242 0.70 11.81 -59.37
N PRO A 243 -0.52 11.39 -59.85
CA PRO A 243 -1.70 11.24 -58.99
C PRO A 243 -1.49 10.20 -57.87
N GLU A 244 -0.76 9.10 -58.12
CA GLU A 244 -0.49 8.06 -57.15
C GLU A 244 0.44 8.59 -56.03
N ILE A 245 1.44 9.39 -56.34
CA ILE A 245 2.34 10.04 -55.40
C ILE A 245 1.56 11.01 -54.50
N ILE A 246 0.70 11.85 -55.11
CA ILE A 246 -0.16 12.81 -54.39
C ILE A 246 -1.07 12.06 -53.42
N SER A 247 -1.77 11.03 -53.90
CA SER A 247 -2.62 10.18 -53.03
C SER A 247 -1.87 9.54 -51.86
N SER A 248 -0.65 9.08 -52.12
CA SER A 248 0.22 8.54 -51.05
C SER A 248 0.60 9.59 -50.02
N MET A 249 0.82 10.85 -50.42
CA MET A 249 1.06 11.98 -49.50
C MET A 249 -0.20 12.31 -48.68
N GLU A 250 -1.41 12.31 -49.29
CA GLU A 250 -2.66 12.50 -48.58
C GLU A 250 -2.85 11.46 -47.45
N VAL A 251 -2.65 10.17 -47.79
CA VAL A 251 -2.74 9.09 -46.81
C VAL A 251 -1.71 9.28 -45.67
N GLY A 252 -0.50 9.76 -45.99
CA GLY A 252 0.54 10.06 -44.99
C GLY A 252 0.13 11.17 -44.04
N ILE A 253 -0.45 12.22 -44.55
CA ILE A 253 -0.94 13.39 -43.77
C ILE A 253 -2.12 13.03 -42.90
N ASP A 254 -3.12 12.32 -43.43
CA ASP A 254 -4.25 11.83 -42.65
C ASP A 254 -3.80 10.98 -41.48
N ARG A 255 -2.76 10.19 -41.69
CA ARG A 255 -2.15 9.41 -40.62
C ARG A 255 -1.54 10.29 -39.53
N ILE A 256 -0.80 11.35 -39.89
CA ILE A 256 -0.22 12.30 -38.91
C ILE A 256 -1.34 13.02 -38.14
N PHE A 257 -2.37 13.48 -38.85
CA PHE A 257 -3.53 14.14 -38.28
C PHE A 257 -4.28 13.25 -37.26
N ASN A 258 -4.50 12.00 -37.64
CA ASN A 258 -5.15 11.01 -36.76
C ASN A 258 -4.31 10.71 -35.52
N ILE A 259 -2.98 10.63 -35.64
CA ILE A 259 -2.07 10.46 -34.50
C ILE A 259 -2.16 11.66 -33.57
N SER A 260 -2.09 12.87 -34.11
CA SER A 260 -2.16 14.12 -33.35
C SER A 260 -3.49 14.28 -32.61
N THR A 261 -4.61 13.98 -33.28
CA THR A 261 -5.95 14.02 -32.68
C THR A 261 -6.09 12.99 -31.56
N SER A 262 -5.60 11.77 -31.76
CA SER A 262 -5.62 10.74 -30.71
C SER A 262 -4.78 11.10 -29.50
N LEU A 263 -3.64 11.73 -29.71
CA LEU A 263 -2.80 12.26 -28.63
C LEU A 263 -3.52 13.39 -27.87
N LYS A 264 -4.19 14.31 -28.57
CA LYS A 264 -4.99 15.38 -27.97
C LYS A 264 -6.14 14.83 -27.14
N ASN A 265 -6.86 13.82 -27.63
CA ASN A 265 -7.98 13.21 -26.92
C ASN A 265 -7.52 12.43 -25.69
N PHE A 266 -6.38 11.76 -25.77
CA PHE A 266 -5.77 11.12 -24.61
C PHE A 266 -5.35 12.13 -23.53
N SER A 267 -4.89 13.31 -23.95
CA SER A 267 -4.41 14.40 -23.11
C SER A 267 -5.49 15.22 -22.42
N ARG A 268 -6.76 15.07 -22.77
CA ARG A 268 -7.90 15.75 -22.12
C ARG A 268 -8.12 15.28 -20.68
N SER A 269 -7.05 15.33 -19.87
CA SER A 269 -7.02 14.75 -18.53
C SER A 269 -7.62 15.60 -17.42
N ASP A 270 -7.85 16.91 -17.62
CA ASP A 270 -8.13 17.82 -16.49
C ASP A 270 -9.38 18.68 -16.67
N THR A 271 -10.51 18.06 -17.07
CA THR A 271 -11.79 18.71 -16.77
C THR A 271 -12.18 18.39 -15.34
N SER A 272 -12.36 19.42 -14.50
CA SER A 272 -12.84 19.30 -13.12
C SER A 272 -14.29 18.75 -13.04
N SER A 273 -14.94 18.50 -14.15
CA SER A 273 -16.31 17.98 -14.29
C SER A 273 -16.36 16.80 -15.26
N LYS A 274 -17.30 15.88 -15.03
CA LYS A 274 -17.63 14.82 -15.98
C LYS A 274 -18.20 15.44 -17.26
N ILE A 275 -17.86 14.87 -18.41
CA ILE A 275 -18.38 15.26 -19.73
C ILE A 275 -18.90 14.02 -20.46
N GLU A 276 -19.79 14.24 -21.42
CA GLU A 276 -20.23 13.18 -22.34
C GLU A 276 -19.06 12.77 -23.24
N PHE A 277 -18.72 11.49 -23.24
CA PHE A 277 -17.54 10.95 -23.90
C PHE A 277 -17.86 9.65 -24.65
N ASP A 278 -17.29 9.52 -25.85
CA ASP A 278 -17.33 8.29 -26.62
C ASP A 278 -16.23 7.33 -26.13
N ILE A 279 -16.63 6.23 -25.53
CA ILE A 279 -15.74 5.19 -25.00
C ILE A 279 -14.86 4.57 -26.10
N HIS A 280 -15.39 4.41 -27.32
CA HIS A 280 -14.63 3.88 -28.45
C HIS A 280 -13.49 4.82 -28.88
N GLU A 281 -13.71 6.13 -28.80
CA GLU A 281 -12.67 7.12 -29.06
C GLU A 281 -11.51 6.98 -28.05
N GLY A 282 -11.81 6.80 -26.77
CA GLY A 282 -10.81 6.56 -25.72
C GLY A 282 -10.00 5.28 -25.94
N ILE A 283 -10.68 4.19 -26.25
CA ILE A 283 -10.02 2.90 -26.53
C ILE A 283 -9.12 3.04 -27.78
N ASN A 284 -9.63 3.63 -28.87
CA ASN A 284 -8.87 3.79 -30.11
C ASN A 284 -7.64 4.69 -29.92
N SER A 285 -7.76 5.77 -29.16
CA SER A 285 -6.65 6.67 -28.82
C SER A 285 -5.57 5.92 -28.02
N THR A 286 -5.96 5.10 -27.04
CA THR A 286 -5.04 4.27 -26.26
C THR A 286 -4.32 3.23 -27.14
N LEU A 287 -5.04 2.54 -28.02
CA LEU A 287 -4.46 1.58 -28.97
C LEU A 287 -3.46 2.25 -29.92
N MET A 288 -3.73 3.49 -30.35
CA MET A 288 -2.82 4.23 -31.21
C MET A 288 -1.52 4.57 -30.51
N ILE A 289 -1.56 4.99 -29.24
CA ILE A 289 -0.38 5.25 -28.42
C ILE A 289 0.45 3.99 -28.24
N LEU A 290 -0.20 2.86 -27.99
CA LEU A 290 0.48 1.55 -27.79
C LEU A 290 0.86 0.85 -29.11
N LYS A 291 0.56 1.44 -30.28
CA LYS A 291 0.74 0.81 -31.60
C LYS A 291 2.17 0.29 -31.84
N HIS A 292 3.17 1.00 -31.32
CA HIS A 292 4.57 0.57 -31.46
C HIS A 292 4.87 -0.73 -30.70
N ARG A 293 4.17 -0.98 -29.56
CA ARG A 293 4.29 -2.22 -28.79
C ARG A 293 3.50 -3.38 -29.38
N LEU A 294 2.48 -3.11 -30.18
CA LEU A 294 1.67 -4.13 -30.84
C LEU A 294 2.34 -4.71 -32.08
N LYS A 295 3.32 -4.00 -32.67
CA LYS A 295 4.09 -4.50 -33.83
C LYS A 295 5.09 -5.55 -33.39
N ALA A 296 5.43 -6.44 -34.35
CA ALA A 296 6.53 -7.39 -34.15
C ALA A 296 7.81 -6.66 -33.73
N ASN A 297 8.49 -7.20 -32.74
CA ASN A 297 9.79 -6.75 -32.28
C ASN A 297 10.69 -7.95 -31.92
N LYS A 298 11.86 -7.70 -31.29
CA LYS A 298 12.79 -8.79 -30.88
C LYS A 298 12.21 -9.69 -29.77
N LYS A 299 11.09 -9.32 -29.14
CA LYS A 299 10.53 -10.03 -28.00
C LYS A 299 9.28 -10.83 -28.34
N HIS A 300 8.51 -10.40 -29.35
CA HIS A 300 7.26 -11.07 -29.71
C HIS A 300 6.85 -10.83 -31.17
N SER A 301 6.06 -11.75 -31.71
CA SER A 301 5.33 -11.64 -32.99
C SER A 301 4.29 -10.50 -32.91
N PRO A 302 3.72 -10.05 -34.05
CA PRO A 302 2.72 -9.00 -34.03
C PRO A 302 1.50 -9.44 -33.22
N ILE A 303 1.01 -8.54 -32.35
CA ILE A 303 -0.20 -8.76 -31.56
C ILE A 303 -1.40 -8.25 -32.35
N GLU A 304 -2.34 -9.12 -32.66
CA GLU A 304 -3.57 -8.78 -33.37
C GLU A 304 -4.61 -8.14 -32.42
N ILE A 305 -5.22 -7.03 -32.84
CA ILE A 305 -6.31 -6.39 -32.11
C ILE A 305 -7.65 -6.71 -32.78
N ILE A 306 -8.49 -7.47 -32.07
CA ILE A 306 -9.83 -7.86 -32.52
C ILE A 306 -10.86 -6.96 -31.85
N LYS A 307 -11.49 -6.06 -32.62
CA LYS A 307 -12.51 -5.14 -32.12
C LYS A 307 -13.91 -5.68 -32.38
N LYS A 308 -14.69 -5.85 -31.30
CA LYS A 308 -16.10 -6.25 -31.33
C LYS A 308 -16.95 -5.17 -30.65
N TYR A 309 -17.04 -4.01 -31.28
CA TYR A 309 -17.72 -2.85 -30.72
C TYR A 309 -19.23 -2.96 -30.92
N GLY A 310 -19.99 -2.84 -29.81
CA GLY A 310 -21.44 -2.64 -29.85
C GLY A 310 -21.80 -1.16 -30.06
N ASN A 311 -23.08 -0.89 -30.25
CA ASN A 311 -23.56 0.49 -30.32
C ASN A 311 -23.71 1.05 -28.91
N LEU A 312 -22.81 1.98 -28.50
CA LEU A 312 -22.79 2.60 -27.19
C LEU A 312 -23.34 4.03 -27.25
N PRO A 313 -24.07 4.47 -26.23
CA PRO A 313 -24.35 5.90 -26.02
C PRO A 313 -23.08 6.62 -25.51
N LEU A 314 -23.10 7.96 -25.52
CA LEU A 314 -22.15 8.77 -24.83
C LEU A 314 -22.24 8.50 -23.30
N VAL A 315 -21.10 8.49 -22.62
CA VAL A 315 -21.01 8.19 -21.19
C VAL A 315 -20.50 9.41 -20.46
N SER A 316 -21.19 9.83 -19.38
CA SER A 316 -20.74 10.91 -18.52
C SER A 316 -19.57 10.45 -17.65
N CYS A 317 -18.35 10.86 -17.98
CA CYS A 317 -17.13 10.40 -17.31
C CYS A 317 -16.03 11.47 -17.32
N TYR A 318 -14.91 11.16 -16.65
CA TYR A 318 -13.64 11.89 -16.76
C TYR A 318 -12.77 11.22 -17.83
N PRO A 319 -12.69 11.73 -19.08
CA PRO A 319 -12.08 11.02 -20.20
C PRO A 319 -10.63 10.62 -19.97
N GLY A 320 -9.80 11.51 -19.38
CA GLY A 320 -8.40 11.22 -19.09
C GLY A 320 -8.22 10.08 -18.08
N GLN A 321 -9.09 10.02 -17.05
CA GLN A 321 -9.06 8.94 -16.08
C GLN A 321 -9.50 7.60 -16.71
N ILE A 322 -10.53 7.60 -17.53
CA ILE A 322 -10.97 6.39 -18.25
C ILE A 322 -9.90 5.92 -19.25
N ASN A 323 -9.26 6.85 -19.97
CA ASN A 323 -8.13 6.52 -20.84
C ASN A 323 -6.95 5.92 -20.08
N GLN A 324 -6.69 6.37 -18.83
CA GLN A 324 -5.70 5.76 -17.94
C GLN A 324 -6.06 4.32 -17.57
N VAL A 325 -7.34 4.02 -17.33
CA VAL A 325 -7.82 2.64 -17.10
C VAL A 325 -7.51 1.77 -18.32
N PHE A 326 -7.88 2.23 -19.52
CA PHE A 326 -7.60 1.48 -20.75
C PHE A 326 -6.11 1.28 -20.99
N MET A 327 -5.31 2.32 -20.75
CA MET A 327 -3.84 2.24 -20.87
C MET A 327 -3.26 1.16 -19.95
N ASN A 328 -3.68 1.14 -18.68
CA ASN A 328 -3.20 0.18 -17.70
C ASN A 328 -3.58 -1.26 -18.09
N ILE A 329 -4.83 -1.48 -18.49
CA ILE A 329 -5.32 -2.82 -18.83
C ILE A 329 -4.68 -3.32 -20.13
N ILE A 330 -4.66 -2.50 -21.20
CA ILE A 330 -4.10 -2.91 -22.50
C ILE A 330 -2.59 -3.10 -22.40
N ALA A 331 -1.86 -2.24 -21.65
CA ALA A 331 -0.44 -2.42 -21.42
C ALA A 331 -0.14 -3.72 -20.67
N ASN A 332 -0.95 -4.08 -19.65
CA ASN A 332 -0.81 -5.35 -18.95
C ASN A 332 -1.10 -6.56 -19.86
N ALA A 333 -2.09 -6.48 -20.74
CA ALA A 333 -2.37 -7.51 -21.73
C ALA A 333 -1.18 -7.71 -22.69
N ILE A 334 -0.57 -6.62 -23.16
CA ILE A 334 0.63 -6.68 -24.01
C ILE A 334 1.78 -7.34 -23.24
N ASP A 335 2.03 -6.93 -21.99
CA ASP A 335 3.10 -7.52 -21.15
C ASP A 335 2.89 -9.03 -20.98
N ALA A 336 1.65 -9.47 -20.69
CA ALA A 336 1.32 -10.89 -20.55
C ALA A 336 1.58 -11.70 -21.83
N LEU A 337 1.36 -11.09 -23.01
CA LEU A 337 1.62 -11.72 -24.30
C LEU A 337 3.12 -11.73 -24.63
N GLU A 338 3.90 -10.71 -24.26
CA GLU A 338 5.37 -10.69 -24.38
C GLU A 338 6.00 -11.84 -23.56
N ASP A 339 5.43 -12.14 -22.37
CA ASP A 339 5.93 -13.22 -21.51
C ASP A 339 5.60 -14.63 -22.04
N VAL A 340 4.50 -14.83 -22.81
CA VAL A 340 4.18 -16.11 -23.47
C VAL A 340 5.28 -16.54 -24.43
N GLU A 341 5.69 -15.64 -25.29
CA GLU A 341 6.65 -15.95 -26.36
C GLU A 341 8.06 -16.18 -25.82
N THR A 342 8.41 -15.49 -24.72
CA THR A 342 9.69 -15.66 -24.03
C THR A 342 9.80 -17.04 -23.37
N ASN A 343 8.68 -17.57 -22.84
CA ASN A 343 8.67 -18.81 -22.04
C ASN A 343 8.33 -20.08 -22.84
N GLN A 344 7.58 -20.00 -23.93
CA GLN A 344 7.03 -21.19 -24.59
C GLN A 344 7.52 -21.48 -26.02
N LYS A 345 8.36 -20.69 -26.66
CA LYS A 345 8.94 -20.90 -28.03
C LYS A 345 7.92 -21.42 -29.10
N LYS A 346 6.62 -21.33 -28.89
CA LYS A 346 5.58 -21.70 -29.85
C LYS A 346 4.98 -20.45 -30.45
N HIS A 347 4.94 -20.36 -31.78
CA HIS A 347 4.22 -19.32 -32.52
C HIS A 347 2.72 -19.45 -32.23
N HIS A 348 2.23 -18.71 -31.24
CA HIS A 348 0.80 -18.55 -31.00
C HIS A 348 0.35 -17.26 -31.70
N ASN A 349 -0.84 -17.27 -32.31
CA ASN A 349 -1.47 -16.04 -32.77
C ASN A 349 -1.81 -15.19 -31.54
N LEU A 350 -0.90 -14.27 -31.18
CA LEU A 350 -1.09 -13.36 -30.06
C LEU A 350 -2.22 -12.38 -30.40
N ASN A 351 -3.25 -12.32 -29.58
CA ASN A 351 -4.35 -11.38 -29.81
C ASN A 351 -4.89 -10.77 -28.53
N ILE A 352 -5.44 -9.55 -28.68
CA ILE A 352 -6.23 -8.87 -27.66
C ILE A 352 -7.59 -8.59 -28.28
N THR A 353 -8.64 -9.16 -27.71
CA THR A 353 -10.03 -8.91 -28.11
C THR A 353 -10.65 -7.85 -27.22
N ILE A 354 -11.19 -6.79 -27.82
CA ILE A 354 -11.90 -5.72 -27.13
C ILE A 354 -13.35 -5.73 -27.58
N SER A 355 -14.27 -5.97 -26.65
CA SER A 355 -15.70 -5.96 -26.92
C SER A 355 -16.44 -5.00 -26.01
N THR A 356 -17.46 -4.35 -26.54
CA THR A 356 -18.27 -3.38 -25.80
C THR A 356 -19.74 -3.69 -26.00
N THR A 357 -20.53 -3.57 -24.91
CA THR A 357 -21.97 -3.81 -24.93
C THR A 357 -22.67 -2.87 -23.96
N VAL A 358 -23.97 -2.64 -24.17
CA VAL A 358 -24.84 -1.96 -23.21
C VAL A 358 -25.60 -2.99 -22.41
N GLU A 359 -25.43 -2.97 -21.10
CA GLU A 359 -26.22 -3.77 -20.15
C GLU A 359 -27.44 -2.94 -19.72
N ARG A 360 -28.56 -3.14 -20.43
CA ARG A 360 -29.80 -2.34 -20.24
C ARG A 360 -30.38 -2.47 -18.84
N ASP A 361 -30.32 -3.69 -18.25
CA ASP A 361 -30.85 -3.96 -16.91
C ASP A 361 -30.12 -3.20 -15.80
N ARG A 362 -28.85 -2.86 -16.02
CA ARG A 362 -27.99 -2.12 -15.07
C ARG A 362 -27.73 -0.68 -15.49
N ASN A 363 -28.26 -0.25 -16.61
CA ASN A 363 -28.01 1.07 -17.20
C ASN A 363 -26.51 1.42 -17.25
N CYS A 364 -25.68 0.48 -17.71
CA CYS A 364 -24.24 0.67 -17.79
C CYS A 364 -23.66 0.18 -19.14
N VAL A 365 -22.52 0.75 -19.47
CA VAL A 365 -21.67 0.29 -20.57
C VAL A 365 -20.69 -0.73 -20.01
N LYS A 366 -20.57 -1.87 -20.66
CA LYS A 366 -19.63 -2.94 -20.33
C LYS A 366 -18.55 -3.05 -21.38
N ILE A 367 -17.31 -2.91 -20.94
CA ILE A 367 -16.11 -3.01 -21.76
C ILE A 367 -15.35 -4.26 -21.34
N LEU A 368 -15.05 -5.16 -22.27
CA LEU A 368 -14.27 -6.36 -22.06
C LEU A 368 -12.96 -6.24 -22.83
N ILE A 369 -11.84 -6.43 -22.17
CA ILE A 369 -10.51 -6.49 -22.76
C ILE A 369 -9.93 -7.85 -22.41
N GLN A 370 -9.75 -8.72 -23.40
CA GLN A 370 -9.30 -10.10 -23.24
C GLN A 370 -8.02 -10.34 -24.01
N ASP A 371 -7.00 -10.84 -23.34
CA ASP A 371 -5.80 -11.40 -23.97
C ASP A 371 -5.85 -12.93 -23.98
N ASN A 372 -5.06 -13.54 -24.85
CA ASN A 372 -4.79 -14.98 -24.88
C ASN A 372 -3.40 -15.33 -24.31
N GLY A 373 -2.99 -14.62 -23.28
CA GLY A 373 -1.72 -14.80 -22.56
C GLY A 373 -1.72 -15.99 -21.61
N LEU A 374 -0.75 -15.99 -20.68
CA LEU A 374 -0.56 -17.09 -19.70
C LEU A 374 -1.69 -17.22 -18.68
N GLY A 375 -2.50 -16.16 -18.50
CA GLY A 375 -3.48 -16.11 -17.44
C GLY A 375 -2.86 -16.02 -16.05
N MET A 376 -3.70 -16.17 -15.02
CA MET A 376 -3.30 -16.04 -13.61
C MET A 376 -3.90 -17.17 -12.77
N ASP A 377 -3.18 -17.59 -11.73
CA ASP A 377 -3.69 -18.48 -10.69
C ASP A 377 -4.68 -17.74 -9.75
N ALA A 378 -5.34 -18.50 -8.88
CA ALA A 378 -6.35 -17.97 -7.97
C ALA A 378 -5.77 -16.97 -6.97
N GLU A 379 -4.58 -17.22 -6.45
CA GLU A 379 -3.90 -16.36 -5.48
C GLU A 379 -3.52 -15.00 -6.10
N THR A 380 -2.92 -15.02 -7.27
CA THR A 380 -2.59 -13.80 -8.04
C THR A 380 -3.84 -13.01 -8.37
N LYS A 381 -4.92 -13.69 -8.84
CA LYS A 381 -6.18 -13.05 -9.22
C LYS A 381 -6.84 -12.30 -8.05
N GLU A 382 -6.76 -12.79 -6.83
CA GLU A 382 -7.28 -12.10 -5.65
C GLU A 382 -6.50 -10.82 -5.33
N LYS A 383 -5.19 -10.83 -5.56
CA LYS A 383 -4.26 -9.76 -5.16
C LYS A 383 -3.99 -8.70 -6.23
N ILE A 384 -4.35 -8.93 -7.52
CA ILE A 384 -3.95 -8.03 -8.63
C ILE A 384 -4.43 -6.58 -8.47
N PHE A 385 -5.48 -6.35 -7.70
CA PHE A 385 -6.00 -5.01 -7.40
C PHE A 385 -5.45 -4.44 -6.08
N GLU A 386 -4.66 -5.20 -5.35
CA GLU A 386 -3.95 -4.70 -4.18
C GLU A 386 -2.83 -3.76 -4.62
N GLN A 387 -2.58 -2.76 -3.78
CA GLN A 387 -1.54 -1.78 -4.08
C GLN A 387 -0.16 -2.41 -3.92
N PHE A 388 0.75 -2.02 -4.83
CA PHE A 388 2.12 -2.54 -4.91
C PHE A 388 2.23 -4.02 -5.26
N PHE A 389 1.13 -4.72 -5.46
CA PHE A 389 1.18 -6.09 -5.92
C PHE A 389 1.61 -6.15 -7.39
N THR A 390 2.65 -6.89 -7.68
CA THR A 390 3.17 -7.12 -9.03
C THR A 390 3.88 -8.46 -9.12
N THR A 391 3.64 -9.17 -10.20
CA THR A 391 4.37 -10.39 -10.58
C THR A 391 5.60 -10.09 -11.43
N LYS A 392 5.80 -8.81 -11.82
CA LYS A 392 6.93 -8.38 -12.66
C LYS A 392 8.20 -8.21 -11.84
N LEU A 393 9.36 -8.36 -12.46
CA LEU A 393 10.67 -8.16 -11.85
C LEU A 393 10.78 -6.77 -11.21
N VAL A 394 11.54 -6.68 -10.12
CA VAL A 394 11.80 -5.43 -9.40
C VAL A 394 12.25 -4.32 -10.36
N GLY A 395 11.55 -3.19 -10.34
CA GLY A 395 11.81 -2.04 -11.22
C GLY A 395 11.07 -2.05 -12.58
N LYS A 396 10.39 -3.15 -12.98
CA LYS A 396 9.58 -3.21 -14.21
C LYS A 396 8.08 -3.01 -13.97
N GLY A 397 7.58 -3.26 -12.75
CA GLY A 397 6.20 -3.05 -12.38
C GLY A 397 6.08 -2.21 -11.11
N THR A 398 5.23 -1.20 -11.11
CA THR A 398 4.95 -0.37 -9.93
C THR A 398 3.92 -1.00 -8.99
N GLY A 399 3.14 -1.98 -9.47
CA GLY A 399 2.01 -2.57 -8.74
C GLY A 399 0.86 -1.59 -8.46
N LEU A 400 0.86 -0.41 -9.09
CA LEU A 400 -0.15 0.63 -8.85
C LEU A 400 -1.19 0.75 -9.98
N GLY A 401 -0.90 0.26 -11.18
CA GLY A 401 -1.77 0.47 -12.34
C GLY A 401 -3.20 -0.04 -12.16
N LEU A 402 -3.37 -1.27 -11.70
CA LEU A 402 -4.69 -1.88 -11.51
C LEU A 402 -5.41 -1.36 -10.27
N SER A 403 -4.70 -1.05 -9.18
CA SER A 403 -5.31 -0.42 -7.99
C SER A 403 -5.83 0.98 -8.29
N ILE A 404 -5.09 1.77 -9.08
CA ILE A 404 -5.56 3.07 -9.58
C ILE A 404 -6.76 2.90 -10.52
N SER A 405 -6.73 1.90 -11.41
CA SER A 405 -7.86 1.62 -12.29
C SER A 405 -9.12 1.27 -11.51
N ARG A 406 -9.01 0.49 -10.42
CA ARG A 406 -10.13 0.21 -9.51
C ARG A 406 -10.65 1.49 -8.86
N HIS A 407 -9.78 2.31 -8.29
CA HIS A 407 -10.17 3.60 -7.69
C HIS A 407 -10.89 4.51 -8.70
N ILE A 408 -10.37 4.63 -9.92
CA ILE A 408 -11.01 5.42 -10.99
C ILE A 408 -12.40 4.88 -11.31
N VAL A 409 -12.54 3.58 -11.54
CA VAL A 409 -13.82 3.00 -11.97
C VAL A 409 -14.83 2.98 -10.82
N GLU A 410 -14.45 2.49 -9.63
CA GLU A 410 -15.40 2.25 -8.54
C GLU A 410 -15.72 3.53 -7.78
N GLU A 411 -14.71 4.35 -7.42
CA GLU A 411 -14.94 5.53 -6.58
C GLU A 411 -15.25 6.80 -7.36
N LYS A 412 -14.57 7.03 -8.50
CA LYS A 412 -14.79 8.25 -9.31
C LYS A 412 -15.97 8.12 -10.26
N HIS A 413 -16.25 6.91 -10.76
CA HIS A 413 -17.29 6.66 -11.74
C HIS A 413 -18.44 5.80 -11.24
N GLN A 414 -18.38 5.28 -9.97
CA GLN A 414 -19.40 4.41 -9.39
C GLN A 414 -19.70 3.18 -10.25
N GLY A 415 -18.69 2.74 -10.98
CA GLY A 415 -18.70 1.58 -11.84
C GLY A 415 -18.19 0.33 -11.13
N LYS A 416 -17.84 -0.69 -11.91
CA LYS A 416 -17.26 -1.94 -11.41
C LYS A 416 -16.12 -2.41 -12.30
N ILE A 417 -15.03 -2.86 -11.70
CA ILE A 417 -13.91 -3.49 -12.41
C ILE A 417 -13.57 -4.84 -11.78
N TYR A 418 -13.43 -5.87 -12.61
CA TYR A 418 -13.03 -7.20 -12.17
C TYR A 418 -12.34 -7.97 -13.30
N CYS A 419 -11.72 -9.11 -12.97
CA CYS A 419 -11.10 -9.96 -13.97
C CYS A 419 -11.59 -11.41 -13.86
N ILE A 420 -11.56 -12.09 -15.00
CA ILE A 420 -11.78 -13.52 -15.14
C ILE A 420 -10.50 -14.07 -15.79
N SER A 421 -9.81 -14.98 -15.12
CA SER A 421 -8.54 -15.54 -15.60
C SER A 421 -8.34 -16.94 -15.04
N SER A 422 -7.73 -17.80 -15.84
CA SER A 422 -7.25 -19.14 -15.48
C SER A 422 -5.90 -19.36 -16.14
N LEU A 423 -5.01 -20.13 -15.51
CA LEU A 423 -3.69 -20.44 -16.07
C LEU A 423 -3.83 -21.12 -17.45
N GLY A 424 -3.14 -20.56 -18.45
CA GLY A 424 -3.14 -21.06 -19.84
C GLY A 424 -4.32 -20.62 -20.69
N GLU A 425 -5.31 -19.89 -20.15
CA GLU A 425 -6.51 -19.43 -20.87
C GLU A 425 -6.53 -17.92 -21.13
N GLY A 426 -5.50 -17.20 -20.68
CA GLY A 426 -5.43 -15.75 -20.77
C GLY A 426 -6.21 -15.03 -19.68
N THR A 427 -6.38 -13.71 -19.86
CA THR A 427 -7.06 -12.84 -18.91
C THR A 427 -8.12 -12.00 -19.59
N LYS A 428 -9.28 -11.89 -18.97
CA LYS A 428 -10.38 -11.02 -19.36
C LYS A 428 -10.64 -10.00 -18.26
N PHE A 429 -10.34 -8.73 -18.53
CA PHE A 429 -10.76 -7.62 -17.69
C PHE A 429 -12.13 -7.12 -18.13
N VAL A 430 -12.98 -6.85 -17.15
CA VAL A 430 -14.32 -6.30 -17.34
C VAL A 430 -14.42 -4.98 -16.62
N VAL A 431 -14.83 -3.94 -17.34
CA VAL A 431 -15.09 -2.59 -16.82
C VAL A 431 -16.55 -2.24 -17.10
N GLU A 432 -17.30 -1.93 -16.06
CA GLU A 432 -18.70 -1.51 -16.15
C GLU A 432 -18.78 -0.05 -15.69
N ILE A 433 -19.32 0.84 -16.52
CA ILE A 433 -19.45 2.28 -16.23
C ILE A 433 -20.93 2.67 -16.41
N PRO A 434 -21.57 3.29 -15.41
CA PRO A 434 -22.95 3.79 -15.54
C PRO A 434 -23.08 4.81 -16.68
N ILE A 435 -24.16 4.71 -17.45
CA ILE A 435 -24.44 5.61 -18.58
C ILE A 435 -24.81 7.01 -18.08
N ASN A 436 -25.61 7.08 -17.01
CA ASN A 436 -26.03 8.34 -16.38
C ASN A 436 -25.64 8.30 -14.90
N THR A 437 -24.58 9.00 -14.52
CA THR A 437 -24.35 9.38 -13.13
C THR A 437 -24.78 10.83 -12.94
N LEU A 438 -26.00 11.01 -12.44
CA LEU A 438 -26.46 12.30 -11.92
C LEU A 438 -25.67 12.67 -10.68
#